data_9ee60b0e65b46bc052b093b1d2bb23f8
#
_entry.id   9ee60b0e65b46bc052b093b1d2bb23f8
#
_cell.length_a   1.000
_cell.length_b   1.000
_cell.length_c   1.000
_cell.angle_alpha   90.00
_cell.angle_beta   90.00
_cell.angle_gamma   90.00
#
_symmetry.space_group_name_H-M   'P 1'
#
loop_
_entity.id
_entity.type
_entity.pdbx_description
1 polymer ?
#
loop_
_entity_poly.entity_id
_entity_poly.type
_entity_poly.pdbx_seq_one_letter_code
_entity_poly.pdbx_strand_id
1 'polypeptide(L)'
;MTKIYELELLECRYPKSNRTVLKIDKLTINKGEIVFFIGASGVGKSTILETLGMMNNTVIRKSDTKFIFHSDSDRTDLLDIWNKGDRFLSSFRKKHLSFIFQQTNLFPYLTVHQNANIVQVIQGKDYINSNQETKSVFKKLTLDFGKEQSPKVTNISGGQRQRVAFARAISTTYNVLFADEPTGNLDWYNADNLMNILKETTVSQHKTAVIVSHDISLALKYATNIILIDKKNDETNNVFGYVGDAQIFVKKENMWSNQENMILESSLELLLKEKIREQSGIYNLNNI
;
A
#
# COMPACT_ATOMS: atom_id res chain seq x y z
N MET A 1 20.23 6.32 2.66
CA MET A 1 19.13 5.35 2.51
C MET A 1 19.02 4.95 1.03
N THR A 2 18.72 3.69 0.73
CA THR A 2 18.63 3.19 -0.65
C THR A 2 17.21 3.39 -1.16
N LYS A 3 17.05 4.11 -2.28
CA LYS A 3 15.73 4.35 -2.89
C LYS A 3 15.11 3.04 -3.37
N ILE A 4 13.77 2.95 -3.34
CA ILE A 4 12.97 1.93 -4.01
C ILE A 4 12.08 2.56 -5.10
N TYR A 5 11.47 3.72 -4.83
CA TYR A 5 10.77 4.52 -5.82
C TYR A 5 11.30 5.94 -5.85
N GLU A 6 11.37 6.51 -7.05
CA GLU A 6 11.67 7.90 -7.31
C GLU A 6 10.66 8.45 -8.32
N LEU A 7 9.85 9.41 -7.87
CA LEU A 7 8.81 10.05 -8.66
C LEU A 7 9.08 11.55 -8.71
N GLU A 8 8.99 12.13 -9.90
CA GLU A 8 9.00 13.58 -10.09
C GLU A 8 7.96 13.95 -11.16
N LEU A 9 7.19 14.98 -10.89
CA LEU A 9 6.16 15.56 -11.79
C LEU A 9 5.22 14.50 -12.37
N LEU A 10 4.76 13.58 -11.51
CA LEU A 10 3.87 12.50 -11.91
C LEU A 10 2.44 13.01 -11.93
N GLU A 11 1.77 12.85 -13.07
CA GLU A 11 0.35 13.16 -13.25
C GLU A 11 -0.39 11.89 -13.68
N CYS A 12 -1.48 11.58 -12.99
CA CYS A 12 -2.32 10.42 -13.29
C CYS A 12 -3.68 10.85 -13.86
N ARG A 13 -4.06 10.19 -14.95
CA ARG A 13 -5.32 10.38 -15.64
C ARG A 13 -5.82 9.04 -16.19
N TYR A 14 -7.08 8.70 -15.97
CA TYR A 14 -7.63 7.50 -16.56
C TYR A 14 -7.84 7.65 -18.07
N PRO A 15 -7.58 6.62 -18.90
CA PRO A 15 -7.60 6.71 -20.36
C PRO A 15 -8.93 7.19 -20.95
N LYS A 16 -10.05 6.94 -20.27
CA LYS A 16 -11.40 7.37 -20.68
C LYS A 16 -11.83 8.72 -20.13
N SER A 17 -10.99 9.36 -19.36
CA SER A 17 -11.29 10.64 -18.69
C SER A 17 -10.23 11.67 -19.05
N ASN A 18 -10.68 12.86 -19.46
CA ASN A 18 -9.78 13.99 -19.63
C ASN A 18 -9.43 14.70 -18.32
N ARG A 19 -9.84 14.13 -17.17
CA ARG A 19 -9.64 14.74 -15.86
C ARG A 19 -8.42 14.14 -15.17
N THR A 20 -7.58 15.00 -14.67
CA THR A 20 -6.50 14.62 -13.76
C THR A 20 -7.11 14.13 -12.45
N VAL A 21 -6.59 13.00 -11.93
CA VAL A 21 -7.03 12.38 -10.69
C VAL A 21 -6.01 12.60 -9.58
N LEU A 22 -4.72 12.60 -9.93
CA LEU A 22 -3.63 12.73 -8.96
C LEU A 22 -2.44 13.45 -9.58
N LYS A 23 -1.80 14.33 -8.80
CA LYS A 23 -0.50 14.93 -9.12
C LYS A 23 0.46 14.76 -7.95
N ILE A 24 1.70 14.40 -8.26
CA ILE A 24 2.79 14.29 -7.30
C ILE A 24 3.97 15.10 -7.84
N ASP A 25 4.38 16.14 -7.13
CA ASP A 25 5.50 16.96 -7.56
C ASP A 25 6.80 16.19 -7.41
N LYS A 26 7.04 15.65 -6.21
CA LYS A 26 8.21 14.84 -5.92
C LYS A 26 7.91 13.87 -4.78
N LEU A 27 8.33 12.62 -4.94
CA LEU A 27 8.23 11.62 -3.89
C LEU A 27 9.36 10.60 -4.03
N THR A 28 10.07 10.36 -2.94
CA THR A 28 11.03 9.26 -2.84
C THR A 28 10.57 8.32 -1.73
N ILE A 29 10.50 7.03 -2.04
CA ILE A 29 10.29 5.97 -1.05
C ILE A 29 11.59 5.17 -0.96
N ASN A 30 12.07 4.92 0.25
CA ASN A 30 13.30 4.16 0.46
C ASN A 30 13.01 2.71 0.86
N LYS A 31 14.00 1.84 0.70
CA LYS A 31 13.92 0.45 1.16
C LYS A 31 13.80 0.41 2.69
N GLY A 32 12.94 -0.47 3.18
CA GLY A 32 12.70 -0.63 4.61
C GLY A 32 11.67 0.34 5.19
N GLU A 33 11.10 1.25 4.39
CA GLU A 33 10.07 2.17 4.85
C GLU A 33 8.68 1.51 4.89
N ILE A 34 7.87 1.95 5.85
CA ILE A 34 6.43 1.71 5.92
C ILE A 34 5.76 3.04 5.65
N VAL A 35 5.22 3.18 4.44
CA VAL A 35 4.64 4.43 3.95
C VAL A 35 3.12 4.33 3.97
N PHE A 36 2.47 5.24 4.68
CA PHE A 36 1.02 5.37 4.67
C PHE A 36 0.57 6.53 3.81
N PHE A 37 -0.30 6.27 2.84
CA PHE A 37 -1.07 7.28 2.13
C PHE A 37 -2.41 7.49 2.82
N ILE A 38 -2.66 8.72 3.28
CA ILE A 38 -3.88 9.11 4.00
C ILE A 38 -4.57 10.24 3.23
N GLY A 39 -5.89 10.30 3.33
CA GLY A 39 -6.71 11.34 2.71
C GLY A 39 -8.18 10.95 2.67
N ALA A 40 -9.05 11.88 2.30
CA ALA A 40 -10.49 11.65 2.20
C ALA A 40 -10.85 10.59 1.13
N SER A 41 -12.08 10.12 1.15
CA SER A 41 -12.58 9.22 0.10
C SER A 41 -12.54 9.92 -1.27
N GLY A 42 -12.15 9.17 -2.32
CA GLY A 42 -12.11 9.67 -3.69
C GLY A 42 -10.94 10.61 -4.01
N VAL A 43 -9.98 10.82 -3.09
CA VAL A 43 -8.83 11.74 -3.32
C VAL A 43 -7.70 11.14 -4.17
N GLY A 44 -7.83 9.89 -4.61
CA GLY A 44 -6.81 9.22 -5.44
C GLY A 44 -5.91 8.22 -4.70
N LYS A 45 -6.28 7.79 -3.47
CA LYS A 45 -5.52 6.79 -2.70
C LYS A 45 -5.33 5.47 -3.46
N SER A 46 -6.41 4.89 -3.98
CA SER A 46 -6.30 3.66 -4.78
C SER A 46 -5.55 3.90 -6.09
N THR A 47 -5.71 5.10 -6.70
CA THR A 47 -4.98 5.46 -7.92
C THR A 47 -3.46 5.42 -7.70
N ILE A 48 -2.95 6.00 -6.60
CA ILE A 48 -1.51 5.95 -6.33
C ILE A 48 -1.04 4.53 -6.05
N LEU A 49 -1.78 3.75 -5.27
CA LEU A 49 -1.44 2.37 -4.97
C LEU A 49 -1.38 1.52 -6.23
N GLU A 50 -2.40 1.61 -7.09
CA GLU A 50 -2.47 0.89 -8.37
C GLU A 50 -1.39 1.36 -9.35
N THR A 51 -1.07 2.67 -9.36
CA THR A 51 -0.01 3.23 -10.23
C THR A 51 1.36 2.73 -9.80
N LEU A 52 1.74 2.86 -8.53
CA LEU A 52 3.00 2.33 -8.00
C LEU A 52 3.08 0.80 -8.14
N GLY A 53 1.94 0.12 -7.96
CA GLY A 53 1.79 -1.32 -8.13
C GLY A 53 1.74 -1.79 -9.59
N MET A 54 1.86 -0.88 -10.55
CA MET A 54 1.79 -1.19 -11.99
C MET A 54 0.52 -1.94 -12.40
N MET A 55 -0.61 -1.61 -11.75
CA MET A 55 -1.92 -2.24 -12.03
C MET A 55 -2.76 -1.46 -13.03
N ASN A 56 -2.51 -0.15 -13.16
CA ASN A 56 -3.14 0.70 -14.14
C ASN A 56 -2.09 1.49 -14.92
N ASN A 57 -2.46 1.92 -16.13
CA ASN A 57 -1.63 2.80 -16.98
C ASN A 57 -2.26 4.20 -16.99
N THR A 58 -2.14 4.91 -15.89
CA THR A 58 -2.74 6.24 -15.71
C THR A 58 -1.74 7.38 -15.83
N VAL A 59 -0.45 7.10 -15.83
CA VAL A 59 0.59 8.13 -15.83
C VAL A 59 0.68 8.82 -17.17
N ILE A 60 0.53 10.15 -17.16
CA ILE A 60 0.77 11.00 -18.33
C ILE A 60 2.27 11.21 -18.47
N ARG A 61 2.84 10.70 -19.56
CA ARG A 61 4.26 10.86 -19.86
C ARG A 61 4.53 12.26 -20.38
N LYS A 62 5.40 13.00 -19.70
CA LYS A 62 5.97 14.29 -20.12
C LYS A 62 7.50 14.16 -20.13
N SER A 63 8.19 15.13 -20.75
CA SER A 63 9.66 15.12 -20.86
C SER A 63 10.39 15.10 -19.52
N ASP A 64 9.79 15.68 -18.52
CA ASP A 64 10.32 15.89 -17.16
C ASP A 64 9.73 14.92 -16.11
N THR A 65 8.80 14.04 -16.51
CA THR A 65 8.23 13.03 -15.62
C THR A 65 9.25 11.95 -15.32
N LYS A 66 9.47 11.67 -14.04
CA LYS A 66 10.23 10.50 -13.57
C LYS A 66 9.32 9.53 -12.86
N PHE A 67 9.45 8.25 -13.18
CA PHE A 67 8.80 7.16 -12.48
C PHE A 67 9.72 5.95 -12.47
N ILE A 68 10.63 5.90 -11.49
CA ILE A 68 11.74 4.95 -11.45
C ILE A 68 11.55 3.99 -10.29
N PHE A 69 11.80 2.73 -10.54
CA PHE A 69 11.92 1.66 -9.55
C PHE A 69 13.38 1.21 -9.45
N HIS A 70 13.88 1.07 -8.22
CA HIS A 70 15.22 0.59 -7.93
C HIS A 70 15.12 -0.79 -7.25
N SER A 71 15.63 -1.83 -7.90
CA SER A 71 15.90 -3.12 -7.26
C SER A 71 17.32 -3.16 -6.72
N ASP A 72 17.75 -4.30 -6.16
CA ASP A 72 19.12 -4.44 -5.68
C ASP A 72 20.16 -4.41 -6.80
N SER A 73 19.77 -4.84 -8.00
CA SER A 73 20.65 -4.97 -9.16
C SER A 73 20.34 -3.98 -10.29
N ASP A 74 19.13 -3.43 -10.34
CA ASP A 74 18.66 -2.73 -11.53
C ASP A 74 17.89 -1.46 -11.19
N ARG A 75 17.99 -0.49 -12.09
CA ARG A 75 17.17 0.70 -12.16
C ARG A 75 16.23 0.56 -13.35
N THR A 76 14.92 0.59 -13.10
CA THR A 76 13.88 0.41 -14.12
C THR A 76 13.03 1.66 -14.25
N ASP A 77 12.94 2.21 -15.45
CA ASP A 77 11.96 3.25 -15.77
C ASP A 77 10.58 2.58 -15.96
N LEU A 78 9.65 2.88 -15.07
CA LEU A 78 8.33 2.29 -15.07
C LEU A 78 7.42 2.85 -16.17
N LEU A 79 7.74 4.04 -16.71
CA LEU A 79 7.03 4.57 -17.88
C LEU A 79 7.26 3.70 -19.13
N ASP A 80 8.42 3.07 -19.23
CA ASP A 80 8.77 2.22 -20.38
C ASP A 80 8.22 0.79 -20.26
N ILE A 81 7.89 0.33 -19.06
CA ILE A 81 7.40 -1.05 -18.84
C ILE A 81 6.11 -1.32 -19.61
N TRP A 82 5.20 -0.36 -19.65
CA TRP A 82 3.92 -0.50 -20.36
C TRP A 82 4.10 -0.73 -21.87
N ASN A 83 5.16 -0.20 -22.44
CA ASN A 83 5.48 -0.39 -23.85
C ASN A 83 6.08 -1.76 -24.16
N LYS A 84 6.56 -2.49 -23.14
CA LYS A 84 7.16 -3.83 -23.28
C LYS A 84 6.14 -4.98 -23.28
N GLY A 85 4.86 -4.67 -23.09
CA GLY A 85 3.74 -5.60 -23.13
C GLY A 85 3.49 -6.40 -21.85
N ASP A 86 2.36 -7.09 -21.81
CA ASP A 86 1.80 -7.73 -20.60
C ASP A 86 2.71 -8.80 -19.99
N ARG A 87 3.46 -9.52 -20.81
CA ARG A 87 4.39 -10.55 -20.31
C ARG A 87 5.49 -9.94 -19.44
N PHE A 88 6.03 -8.81 -19.88
CA PHE A 88 7.09 -8.12 -19.15
C PHE A 88 6.54 -7.51 -17.86
N LEU A 89 5.38 -6.86 -17.94
CA LEU A 89 4.67 -6.26 -16.81
C LEU A 89 4.31 -7.31 -15.75
N SER A 90 3.80 -8.47 -16.17
CA SER A 90 3.48 -9.58 -15.27
C SER A 90 4.73 -10.16 -14.61
N SER A 91 5.83 -10.28 -15.34
CA SER A 91 7.13 -10.73 -14.81
C SER A 91 7.66 -9.75 -13.77
N PHE A 92 7.58 -8.44 -14.03
CA PHE A 92 7.99 -7.40 -13.10
C PHE A 92 7.17 -7.47 -11.80
N ARG A 93 5.82 -7.50 -11.90
CA ARG A 93 4.94 -7.62 -10.72
C ARG A 93 5.25 -8.88 -9.92
N LYS A 94 5.34 -10.04 -10.60
CA LYS A 94 5.65 -11.33 -9.97
C LYS A 94 6.97 -11.30 -9.20
N LYS A 95 8.00 -10.62 -9.70
CA LYS A 95 9.34 -10.58 -9.11
C LYS A 95 9.45 -9.58 -7.96
N HIS A 96 8.79 -8.43 -8.06
CA HIS A 96 9.08 -7.30 -7.19
C HIS A 96 7.93 -6.87 -6.28
N LEU A 97 6.67 -7.22 -6.60
CA LEU A 97 5.51 -6.65 -5.94
C LEU A 97 4.63 -7.71 -5.30
N SER A 98 4.05 -7.38 -4.15
CA SER A 98 3.00 -8.17 -3.50
C SER A 98 1.83 -7.28 -3.13
N PHE A 99 0.61 -7.84 -2.99
CA PHE A 99 -0.60 -7.06 -2.82
C PHE A 99 -1.54 -7.65 -1.78
N ILE A 100 -2.09 -6.75 -0.95
CA ILE A 100 -3.27 -6.99 -0.11
C ILE A 100 -4.33 -6.03 -0.58
N PHE A 101 -5.44 -6.54 -1.08
CA PHE A 101 -6.57 -5.73 -1.56
C PHE A 101 -7.62 -5.58 -0.47
N GLN A 102 -8.39 -4.51 -0.51
CA GLN A 102 -9.54 -4.27 0.35
C GLN A 102 -10.53 -5.44 0.28
N GLN A 103 -10.85 -5.91 -0.92
CA GLN A 103 -11.49 -7.21 -1.13
C GLN A 103 -10.40 -8.28 -1.17
N THR A 104 -10.53 -9.32 -0.37
CA THR A 104 -9.48 -10.31 -0.17
C THR A 104 -9.05 -11.08 -1.42
N ASN A 105 -9.90 -11.11 -2.46
CA ASN A 105 -9.66 -11.77 -3.75
C ASN A 105 -9.07 -13.19 -3.59
N LEU A 106 -9.65 -13.95 -2.62
CA LEU A 106 -9.32 -15.35 -2.43
C LEU A 106 -10.12 -16.21 -3.43
N PHE A 107 -9.49 -17.26 -3.92
CA PHE A 107 -10.14 -18.21 -4.83
C PHE A 107 -11.12 -19.09 -4.07
N PRO A 108 -12.43 -19.02 -4.35
CA PRO A 108 -13.48 -19.66 -3.54
C PRO A 108 -13.40 -21.18 -3.54
N TYR A 109 -12.88 -21.77 -4.61
CA TYR A 109 -12.76 -23.23 -4.77
C TYR A 109 -11.48 -23.81 -4.15
N LEU A 110 -10.53 -22.98 -3.79
CA LEU A 110 -9.29 -23.39 -3.12
C LEU A 110 -9.44 -23.38 -1.60
N THR A 111 -8.70 -24.26 -0.95
CA THR A 111 -8.59 -24.25 0.52
C THR A 111 -7.81 -23.01 1.00
N VAL A 112 -7.85 -22.73 2.29
CA VAL A 112 -7.10 -21.59 2.87
C VAL A 112 -5.59 -21.76 2.67
N HIS A 113 -5.04 -22.96 2.80
CA HIS A 113 -3.62 -23.23 2.55
C HIS A 113 -3.25 -23.06 1.07
N GLN A 114 -4.09 -23.56 0.15
CA GLN A 114 -3.88 -23.38 -1.28
C GLN A 114 -3.91 -21.90 -1.67
N ASN A 115 -4.87 -21.13 -1.13
CA ASN A 115 -4.93 -19.69 -1.35
C ASN A 115 -3.66 -18.98 -0.85
N ALA A 116 -3.16 -19.33 0.31
CA ALA A 116 -1.97 -18.71 0.87
C ALA A 116 -0.67 -19.08 0.11
N ASN A 117 -0.62 -20.30 -0.45
CA ASN A 117 0.59 -20.81 -1.13
C ASN A 117 0.65 -20.47 -2.63
N ILE A 118 -0.50 -20.21 -3.28
CA ILE A 118 -0.58 -20.16 -4.74
C ILE A 118 0.44 -19.21 -5.39
N VAL A 119 0.66 -18.04 -4.78
CA VAL A 119 1.59 -17.05 -5.35
C VAL A 119 3.04 -17.53 -5.24
N GLN A 120 3.41 -18.20 -4.15
CA GLN A 120 4.74 -18.79 -4.01
C GLN A 120 4.99 -19.87 -5.07
N VAL A 121 3.97 -20.70 -5.34
CA VAL A 121 4.05 -21.73 -6.41
C VAL A 121 4.18 -21.09 -7.78
N ILE A 122 3.42 -20.02 -8.07
CA ILE A 122 3.56 -19.23 -9.31
C ILE A 122 4.96 -18.62 -9.42
N GLN A 123 5.57 -18.25 -8.30
CA GLN A 123 6.97 -17.78 -8.27
C GLN A 123 8.00 -18.89 -8.49
N GLY A 124 7.57 -20.15 -8.58
CA GLY A 124 8.43 -21.31 -8.84
C GLY A 124 8.90 -22.04 -7.58
N LYS A 125 8.32 -21.72 -6.41
CA LYS A 125 8.66 -22.40 -5.17
C LYS A 125 7.96 -23.77 -5.12
N ASP A 126 8.64 -24.77 -4.60
CA ASP A 126 8.05 -26.09 -4.34
C ASP A 126 6.88 -25.98 -3.35
N TYR A 127 5.81 -26.77 -3.59
CA TYR A 127 4.58 -26.72 -2.80
C TYR A 127 4.81 -27.12 -1.33
N ILE A 128 5.67 -28.12 -1.07
CA ILE A 128 5.94 -28.61 0.31
C ILE A 128 6.60 -27.50 1.13
N ASN A 129 7.63 -26.87 0.56
CA ASN A 129 8.34 -25.76 1.21
C ASN A 129 7.43 -24.55 1.41
N SER A 130 6.62 -24.21 0.40
CA SER A 130 5.62 -23.15 0.49
C SER A 130 4.63 -23.39 1.63
N ASN A 131 4.18 -24.65 1.78
CA ASN A 131 3.22 -25.01 2.82
C ASN A 131 3.80 -24.92 4.24
N GLN A 132 5.07 -25.25 4.42
CA GLN A 132 5.75 -25.12 5.72
C GLN A 132 5.87 -23.64 6.14
N GLU A 133 6.28 -22.76 5.23
CA GLU A 133 6.36 -21.33 5.49
C GLU A 133 4.98 -20.72 5.80
N THR A 134 3.98 -21.07 5.02
CA THR A 134 2.61 -20.60 5.23
C THR A 134 2.06 -21.04 6.59
N LYS A 135 2.33 -22.27 7.04
CA LYS A 135 1.97 -22.72 8.39
C LYS A 135 2.62 -21.87 9.48
N SER A 136 3.88 -21.50 9.31
CA SER A 136 4.57 -20.60 10.24
C SER A 136 3.90 -19.22 10.30
N VAL A 137 3.54 -18.66 9.13
CA VAL A 137 2.82 -17.38 9.04
C VAL A 137 1.42 -17.49 9.65
N PHE A 138 0.68 -18.57 9.38
CA PHE A 138 -0.63 -18.81 9.98
C PHE A 138 -0.58 -18.83 11.52
N LYS A 139 0.44 -19.47 12.10
CA LYS A 139 0.64 -19.47 13.56
C LYS A 139 0.83 -18.05 14.10
N LYS A 140 1.63 -17.20 13.43
CA LYS A 140 1.81 -15.79 13.82
C LYS A 140 0.50 -15.01 13.73
N LEU A 141 -0.33 -15.29 12.73
CA LEU A 141 -1.63 -14.65 12.50
C LEU A 141 -2.76 -15.25 13.35
N THR A 142 -2.47 -16.15 14.30
CA THR A 142 -3.48 -16.86 15.10
C THR A 142 -4.56 -17.53 14.24
N LEU A 143 -4.12 -18.08 13.10
CA LEU A 143 -4.97 -18.89 12.21
C LEU A 143 -4.71 -20.36 12.48
N ASP A 144 -5.68 -21.03 13.12
CA ASP A 144 -5.67 -22.47 13.32
C ASP A 144 -6.89 -23.09 12.59
N PHE A 145 -6.60 -23.94 11.62
CA PHE A 145 -7.61 -24.64 10.83
C PHE A 145 -7.58 -26.14 11.02
N GLY A 146 -6.92 -26.62 12.11
CA GLY A 146 -6.76 -28.05 12.37
C GLY A 146 -5.70 -28.73 11.48
N LYS A 147 -5.33 -29.95 11.86
CA LYS A 147 -4.22 -30.66 11.21
C LYS A 147 -4.62 -31.41 9.93
N GLU A 148 -5.88 -31.83 9.81
CA GLU A 148 -6.27 -32.85 8.81
C GLU A 148 -7.01 -32.32 7.58
N GLN A 149 -7.77 -31.24 7.68
CA GLN A 149 -8.46 -30.67 6.51
C GLN A 149 -8.47 -29.15 6.56
N SER A 150 -7.73 -28.55 5.64
CA SER A 150 -7.78 -27.12 5.43
C SER A 150 -9.15 -26.72 4.83
N PRO A 151 -9.97 -25.89 5.50
CA PRO A 151 -11.28 -25.51 5.02
C PRO A 151 -11.20 -24.72 3.70
N LYS A 152 -12.30 -24.70 2.94
CA LYS A 152 -12.46 -23.76 1.84
C LYS A 152 -12.63 -22.34 2.39
N VAL A 153 -12.20 -21.34 1.63
CA VAL A 153 -12.30 -19.93 2.07
C VAL A 153 -13.74 -19.45 2.23
N THR A 154 -14.72 -20.14 1.63
CA THR A 154 -16.15 -19.90 1.81
C THR A 154 -16.64 -20.24 3.22
N ASN A 155 -15.93 -21.11 3.94
CA ASN A 155 -16.33 -21.66 5.25
C ASN A 155 -15.63 -20.95 6.42
N ILE A 156 -14.98 -19.81 6.18
CA ILE A 156 -14.28 -19.04 7.20
C ILE A 156 -14.83 -17.61 7.32
N SER A 157 -14.63 -16.96 8.47
CA SER A 157 -15.11 -15.60 8.73
C SER A 157 -14.42 -14.54 7.85
N GLY A 158 -15.02 -13.34 7.77
CA GLY A 158 -14.43 -12.21 7.05
C GLY A 158 -13.01 -11.84 7.54
N GLY A 159 -12.83 -11.76 8.85
CA GLY A 159 -11.52 -11.49 9.45
C GLY A 159 -10.51 -12.61 9.21
N GLN A 160 -10.95 -13.88 9.21
CA GLN A 160 -10.08 -14.99 8.82
C GLN A 160 -9.67 -14.90 7.34
N ARG A 161 -10.62 -14.57 6.43
CA ARG A 161 -10.28 -14.33 5.02
C ARG A 161 -9.25 -13.22 4.85
N GLN A 162 -9.39 -12.11 5.58
CA GLN A 162 -8.43 -11.01 5.55
C GLN A 162 -7.03 -11.49 5.97
N ARG A 163 -6.93 -12.22 7.08
CA ARG A 163 -5.66 -12.79 7.57
C ARG A 163 -5.06 -13.82 6.60
N VAL A 164 -5.87 -14.63 5.92
CA VAL A 164 -5.39 -15.54 4.85
C VAL A 164 -4.85 -14.76 3.65
N ALA A 165 -5.53 -13.69 3.22
CA ALA A 165 -5.04 -12.83 2.14
C ALA A 165 -3.72 -12.13 2.52
N PHE A 166 -3.61 -11.71 3.78
CA PHE A 166 -2.37 -11.17 4.32
C PHE A 166 -1.24 -12.22 4.33
N ALA A 167 -1.52 -13.43 4.83
CA ALA A 167 -0.55 -14.53 4.80
C ALA A 167 -0.06 -14.81 3.38
N ARG A 168 -0.97 -14.86 2.39
CA ARG A 168 -0.63 -15.01 0.98
C ARG A 168 0.38 -13.96 0.52
N ALA A 169 0.14 -12.72 0.90
CA ALA A 169 0.96 -11.60 0.46
C ALA A 169 2.37 -11.59 1.09
N ILE A 170 2.47 -11.83 2.41
CA ILE A 170 3.77 -11.75 3.10
C ILE A 170 4.64 -13.01 2.95
N SER A 171 4.04 -14.15 2.56
CA SER A 171 4.78 -15.41 2.34
C SER A 171 5.49 -15.46 0.98
N THR A 172 5.31 -14.47 0.11
CA THR A 172 5.91 -14.42 -1.22
C THR A 172 7.25 -13.69 -1.23
N THR A 173 8.01 -13.84 -2.31
CA THR A 173 9.18 -13.00 -2.57
C THR A 173 8.72 -11.68 -3.19
N TYR A 174 9.14 -10.54 -2.60
CA TYR A 174 8.83 -9.20 -3.10
C TYR A 174 9.85 -8.18 -2.59
N ASN A 175 9.90 -7.02 -3.22
CA ASN A 175 10.60 -5.83 -2.72
C ASN A 175 9.62 -4.87 -2.04
N VAL A 176 8.41 -4.73 -2.60
CA VAL A 176 7.37 -3.82 -2.10
C VAL A 176 6.05 -4.57 -1.92
N LEU A 177 5.45 -4.42 -0.74
CA LEU A 177 4.09 -4.84 -0.44
C LEU A 177 3.16 -3.64 -0.52
N PHE A 178 2.14 -3.74 -1.35
CA PHE A 178 1.03 -2.79 -1.43
C PHE A 178 -0.17 -3.30 -0.65
N ALA A 179 -0.78 -2.44 0.16
CA ALA A 179 -1.94 -2.81 0.97
C ALA A 179 -3.02 -1.72 0.89
N ASP A 180 -4.19 -2.08 0.40
CA ASP A 180 -5.38 -1.23 0.35
C ASP A 180 -6.32 -1.61 1.51
N GLU A 181 -6.41 -0.73 2.51
CA GLU A 181 -7.22 -0.90 3.73
C GLU A 181 -7.04 -2.29 4.40
N PRO A 182 -5.79 -2.71 4.71
CA PRO A 182 -5.50 -4.09 5.11
C PRO A 182 -6.15 -4.52 6.41
N THR A 183 -6.67 -3.59 7.20
CA THR A 183 -7.25 -3.81 8.54
C THR A 183 -8.76 -3.54 8.61
N GLY A 184 -9.39 -3.12 7.52
CA GLY A 184 -10.76 -2.59 7.51
C GLY A 184 -11.86 -3.54 8.00
N ASN A 185 -11.63 -4.87 8.02
CA ASN A 185 -12.57 -5.88 8.50
C ASN A 185 -12.09 -6.59 9.78
N LEU A 186 -11.13 -6.00 10.49
CA LEU A 186 -10.54 -6.57 11.71
C LEU A 186 -10.92 -5.71 12.91
N ASP A 187 -11.09 -6.35 14.06
CA ASP A 187 -11.08 -5.65 15.33
C ASP A 187 -9.68 -5.09 15.63
N TRP A 188 -9.61 -4.16 16.58
CA TRP A 188 -8.38 -3.45 16.91
C TRP A 188 -7.21 -4.41 17.25
N TYR A 189 -7.46 -5.47 18.01
CA TYR A 189 -6.41 -6.42 18.42
C TYR A 189 -5.82 -7.17 17.21
N ASN A 190 -6.69 -7.67 16.33
CA ASN A 190 -6.26 -8.36 15.10
C ASN A 190 -5.60 -7.40 14.10
N ALA A 191 -6.08 -6.17 14.00
CA ALA A 191 -5.47 -5.12 13.18
C ALA A 191 -4.04 -4.79 13.67
N ASP A 192 -3.88 -4.61 14.97
CA ASP A 192 -2.60 -4.32 15.60
C ASP A 192 -1.60 -5.47 15.43
N ASN A 193 -2.04 -6.71 15.66
CA ASN A 193 -1.21 -7.90 15.45
C ASN A 193 -0.74 -8.03 13.99
N LEU A 194 -1.64 -7.81 13.04
CA LEU A 194 -1.33 -7.83 11.61
C LEU A 194 -0.27 -6.79 11.25
N MET A 195 -0.42 -5.57 11.75
CA MET A 195 0.54 -4.49 11.51
C MET A 195 1.89 -4.71 12.19
N ASN A 196 1.92 -5.35 13.37
CA ASN A 196 3.17 -5.77 14.01
C ASN A 196 3.93 -6.79 13.15
N ILE A 197 3.24 -7.81 12.63
CA ILE A 197 3.85 -8.83 11.75
C ILE A 197 4.38 -8.16 10.46
N LEU A 198 3.64 -7.21 9.89
CA LEU A 198 4.09 -6.47 8.72
C LEU A 198 5.36 -5.66 9.04
N LYS A 199 5.39 -4.97 10.17
CA LYS A 199 6.55 -4.20 10.63
C LYS A 199 7.77 -5.10 10.84
N GLU A 200 7.60 -6.22 11.54
CA GLU A 200 8.68 -7.20 11.74
C GLU A 200 9.22 -7.72 10.41
N THR A 201 8.33 -8.07 9.47
CA THR A 201 8.71 -8.56 8.14
C THR A 201 9.45 -7.50 7.34
N THR A 202 8.98 -6.25 7.38
CA THR A 202 9.60 -5.10 6.72
C THR A 202 11.02 -4.88 7.24
N VAL A 203 11.19 -4.84 8.56
CA VAL A 203 12.49 -4.61 9.18
C VAL A 203 13.45 -5.79 8.96
N SER A 204 13.02 -7.03 9.28
CA SER A 204 13.90 -8.20 9.26
C SER A 204 14.33 -8.62 7.85
N GLN A 205 13.52 -8.35 6.84
CA GLN A 205 13.78 -8.73 5.45
C GLN A 205 14.13 -7.56 4.53
N HIS A 206 14.32 -6.34 5.09
CA HIS A 206 14.57 -5.12 4.32
C HIS A 206 13.54 -4.88 3.21
N LYS A 207 12.26 -5.19 3.47
CA LYS A 207 11.15 -4.98 2.54
C LYS A 207 10.58 -3.57 2.73
N THR A 208 9.80 -3.13 1.77
CA THR A 208 9.08 -1.85 1.83
C THR A 208 7.58 -2.14 1.85
N ALA A 209 6.80 -1.38 2.62
CA ALA A 209 5.35 -1.46 2.60
C ALA A 209 4.74 -0.10 2.22
N VAL A 210 3.80 -0.13 1.29
CA VAL A 210 3.00 1.04 0.87
C VAL A 210 1.55 0.73 1.19
N ILE A 211 0.98 1.49 2.12
CA ILE A 211 -0.33 1.23 2.70
C ILE A 211 -1.24 2.42 2.42
N VAL A 212 -2.42 2.15 1.91
CA VAL A 212 -3.52 3.11 1.85
C VAL A 212 -4.45 2.81 3.01
N SER A 213 -4.74 3.81 3.83
CA SER A 213 -5.67 3.66 4.96
C SER A 213 -6.35 4.99 5.31
N HIS A 214 -7.49 4.90 5.98
CA HIS A 214 -8.15 6.02 6.65
C HIS A 214 -7.89 6.02 8.17
N ASP A 215 -7.22 4.99 8.69
CA ASP A 215 -6.89 4.87 10.11
C ASP A 215 -5.60 5.64 10.44
N ILE A 216 -5.79 6.86 10.96
CA ILE A 216 -4.69 7.74 11.35
C ILE A 216 -3.91 7.16 12.53
N SER A 217 -4.59 6.49 13.47
CA SER A 217 -3.96 5.95 14.68
C SER A 217 -2.97 4.82 14.33
N LEU A 218 -3.36 3.92 13.41
CA LEU A 218 -2.45 2.89 12.89
C LEU A 218 -1.29 3.51 12.12
N ALA A 219 -1.55 4.54 11.32
CA ALA A 219 -0.49 5.22 10.59
C ALA A 219 0.54 5.86 11.52
N LEU A 220 0.11 6.60 12.53
CA LEU A 220 1.01 7.22 13.53
C LEU A 220 1.84 6.18 14.29
N LYS A 221 1.25 5.03 14.61
CA LYS A 221 1.91 3.95 15.34
C LYS A 221 2.96 3.22 14.50
N TYR A 222 2.65 2.92 13.23
CA TYR A 222 3.43 1.98 12.43
C TYR A 222 4.24 2.60 11.29
N ALA A 223 3.84 3.77 10.78
CA ALA A 223 4.51 4.37 9.65
C ALA A 223 5.91 4.88 10.00
N THR A 224 6.81 4.76 9.02
CA THR A 224 8.03 5.57 8.95
C THR A 224 7.75 6.91 8.27
N ASN A 225 6.83 6.90 7.30
CA ASN A 225 6.43 8.06 6.53
C ASN A 225 4.90 8.08 6.37
N ILE A 226 4.30 9.24 6.61
CA ILE A 226 2.89 9.51 6.31
C ILE A 226 2.82 10.52 5.17
N ILE A 227 2.05 10.21 4.14
CA ILE A 227 1.81 11.06 2.99
C ILE A 227 0.32 11.40 2.96
N LEU A 228 0.01 12.67 3.20
CA LEU A 228 -1.35 13.19 3.05
C LEU A 228 -1.61 13.47 1.57
N ILE A 229 -2.62 12.85 0.98
CA ILE A 229 -3.10 13.28 -0.34
C ILE A 229 -4.09 14.40 -0.11
N ASP A 230 -3.71 15.60 -0.50
CA ASP A 230 -4.55 16.81 -0.37
C ASP A 230 -5.47 16.95 -1.58
N LYS A 231 -6.55 17.73 -1.46
CA LYS A 231 -7.43 18.10 -2.58
C LYS A 231 -7.02 19.45 -3.14
N LYS A 232 -6.84 19.51 -4.46
CA LYS A 232 -6.67 20.76 -5.20
C LYS A 232 -7.65 20.83 -6.36
N ASN A 233 -7.93 22.05 -6.81
CA ASN A 233 -8.71 22.32 -8.00
C ASN A 233 -7.78 22.85 -9.11
N ASP A 234 -8.03 22.44 -10.34
CA ASP A 234 -7.44 23.10 -11.50
C ASP A 234 -8.27 24.32 -11.95
N GLU A 235 -7.81 25.00 -12.97
CA GLU A 235 -8.47 26.19 -13.55
C GLU A 235 -9.89 25.92 -14.07
N THR A 236 -10.23 24.66 -14.31
CA THR A 236 -11.56 24.21 -14.75
C THR A 236 -12.43 23.72 -13.61
N ASN A 237 -12.03 23.98 -12.35
CA ASN A 237 -12.67 23.46 -11.14
C ASN A 237 -12.72 21.92 -11.04
N ASN A 238 -11.85 21.21 -11.77
CA ASN A 238 -11.72 19.78 -11.61
C ASN A 238 -10.89 19.48 -10.36
N VAL A 239 -11.47 18.66 -9.45
CA VAL A 239 -10.83 18.26 -8.19
C VAL A 239 -9.88 17.09 -8.44
N PHE A 240 -8.66 17.18 -7.95
CA PHE A 240 -7.67 16.12 -8.01
C PHE A 240 -6.88 15.99 -6.70
N GLY A 241 -6.33 14.81 -6.46
CA GLY A 241 -5.40 14.57 -5.35
C GLY A 241 -4.02 15.18 -5.65
N TYR A 242 -3.40 15.72 -4.61
CA TYR A 242 -2.11 16.38 -4.74
C TYR A 242 -1.16 15.95 -3.63
N VAL A 243 0.09 15.69 -3.99
CA VAL A 243 1.20 15.44 -3.06
C VAL A 243 2.38 16.31 -3.47
N GLY A 244 2.76 17.23 -2.60
CA GLY A 244 4.00 17.99 -2.66
C GLY A 244 4.80 17.78 -1.37
N ASP A 245 5.89 18.51 -1.19
CA ASP A 245 6.77 18.34 -0.03
C ASP A 245 6.05 18.60 1.31
N ALA A 246 5.11 19.55 1.34
CA ALA A 246 4.33 19.89 2.52
C ALA A 246 3.40 18.75 3.01
N GLN A 247 3.09 17.78 2.18
CA GLN A 247 2.23 16.64 2.47
C GLN A 247 2.99 15.41 2.95
N ILE A 248 4.33 15.46 3.03
CA ILE A 248 5.17 14.33 3.41
C ILE A 248 5.67 14.51 4.83
N PHE A 249 5.32 13.59 5.72
CA PHE A 249 5.73 13.56 7.13
C PHE A 249 6.62 12.34 7.37
N VAL A 250 7.82 12.56 7.89
CA VAL A 250 8.81 11.52 8.17
C VAL A 250 9.00 11.39 9.66
N LYS A 251 8.93 10.17 10.19
CA LYS A 251 9.14 9.89 11.62
C LYS A 251 10.62 10.00 11.97
N LYS A 252 10.92 10.81 12.98
CA LYS A 252 12.27 10.98 13.55
C LYS A 252 12.17 10.77 15.06
N GLU A 253 12.61 9.60 15.54
CA GLU A 253 12.48 9.21 16.94
C GLU A 253 11.01 9.27 17.41
N ASN A 254 10.69 10.19 18.33
CA ASN A 254 9.36 10.38 18.88
C ASN A 254 8.60 11.58 18.27
N MET A 255 9.12 12.17 17.19
CA MET A 255 8.51 13.32 16.53
C MET A 255 8.35 13.04 15.02
N TRP A 256 7.57 13.87 14.37
CA TRP A 256 7.41 13.88 12.92
C TRP A 256 8.08 15.11 12.33
N SER A 257 8.68 14.98 11.17
CA SER A 257 9.29 16.09 10.44
C SER A 257 8.58 16.27 9.11
N ASN A 258 8.15 17.50 8.84
CA ASN A 258 7.69 17.93 7.53
C ASN A 258 8.61 19.05 7.07
N GLN A 259 9.35 18.82 5.98
CA GLN A 259 10.43 19.73 5.53
C GLN A 259 11.41 20.04 6.69
N GLU A 260 11.43 21.29 7.17
CA GLU A 260 12.30 21.74 8.27
C GLU A 260 11.58 21.74 9.64
N ASN A 261 10.28 21.56 9.67
CA ASN A 261 9.48 21.64 10.90
C ASN A 261 9.40 20.31 11.63
N MET A 262 9.64 20.35 12.94
CA MET A 262 9.38 19.22 13.84
C MET A 262 7.98 19.33 14.44
N ILE A 263 7.22 18.25 14.39
CA ILE A 263 5.81 18.19 14.78
C ILE A 263 5.63 17.09 15.82
N LEU A 264 4.98 17.38 16.93
CA LEU A 264 4.58 16.36 17.91
C LEU A 264 3.52 15.44 17.28
N GLU A 265 3.54 14.16 17.67
CA GLU A 265 2.58 13.17 17.16
C GLU A 265 1.11 13.59 17.36
N SER A 266 0.76 14.12 18.54
CA SER A 266 -0.57 14.63 18.83
C SER A 266 -0.99 15.82 17.94
N SER A 267 -0.05 16.70 17.61
CA SER A 267 -0.30 17.83 16.70
C SER A 267 -0.47 17.36 15.25
N LEU A 268 0.30 16.36 14.82
CA LEU A 268 0.13 15.76 13.50
C LEU A 268 -1.23 15.04 13.41
N GLU A 269 -1.63 14.31 14.45
CA GLU A 269 -2.94 13.64 14.49
C GLU A 269 -4.09 14.63 14.27
N LEU A 270 -4.06 15.77 14.99
CA LEU A 270 -5.06 16.82 14.85
C LEU A 270 -5.07 17.39 13.43
N LEU A 271 -3.90 17.76 12.92
CA LEU A 271 -3.75 18.30 11.55
C LEU A 271 -4.30 17.32 10.49
N LEU A 272 -3.98 16.05 10.57
CA LEU A 272 -4.48 15.05 9.62
C LEU A 272 -6.01 14.91 9.72
N LYS A 273 -6.57 14.89 10.94
CA LYS A 273 -8.02 14.81 11.16
C LYS A 273 -8.74 16.04 10.59
N GLU A 274 -8.22 17.23 10.83
CA GLU A 274 -8.77 18.49 10.29
C GLU A 274 -8.76 18.49 8.76
N LYS A 275 -7.60 18.18 8.16
CA LYS A 275 -7.45 18.13 6.70
C LYS A 275 -8.41 17.14 6.04
N ILE A 276 -8.59 15.96 6.61
CA ILE A 276 -9.52 14.96 6.08
C ILE A 276 -10.98 15.44 6.22
N ARG A 277 -11.34 16.11 7.32
CA ARG A 277 -12.68 16.71 7.51
C ARG A 277 -12.95 17.79 6.46
N GLU A 278 -12.03 18.73 6.28
CA GLU A 278 -12.11 19.77 5.24
C GLU A 278 -12.33 19.15 3.86
N GLN A 279 -11.54 18.15 3.50
CA GLN A 279 -11.63 17.46 2.22
C GLN A 279 -12.95 16.71 2.03
N SER A 280 -13.57 16.25 3.10
CA SER A 280 -14.83 15.50 3.08
C SER A 280 -16.07 16.39 2.92
N GLY A 281 -15.92 17.72 2.96
CA GLY A 281 -17.04 18.67 2.88
C GLY A 281 -17.91 18.69 4.14
N ILE A 282 -17.48 18.07 5.23
CA ILE A 282 -18.17 18.07 6.51
C ILE A 282 -17.78 19.38 7.21
N TYR A 283 -18.40 20.49 6.79
CA TYR A 283 -18.31 21.74 7.55
C TYR A 283 -19.05 21.60 8.86
N ASN A 284 -18.44 22.08 9.95
CA ASN A 284 -19.08 22.18 11.24
C ASN A 284 -20.41 22.94 11.14
N LEU A 285 -21.52 22.23 11.35
CA LEU A 285 -22.84 22.84 11.66
C LEU A 285 -22.89 23.48 13.07
N ASN A 286 -21.75 23.65 13.75
CA ASN A 286 -21.67 24.13 15.10
C ASN A 286 -21.26 25.62 15.22
N ASN A 287 -21.35 26.39 14.12
CA ASN A 287 -21.21 27.85 14.16
C ASN A 287 -22.42 28.52 13.47
N ILE A 288 -23.61 28.28 13.98
CA ILE A 288 -24.77 29.15 13.84
C ILE A 288 -25.38 29.34 15.21
#